data_e3aaf30d6e41bcd2ddfbaf72d966dcdc
#
_entry.id   e3aaf30d6e41bcd2ddfbaf72d966dcdc
#
_cell.length_a   1.000
_cell.length_b   1.000
_cell.length_c   1.000
_cell.angle_alpha   90.00
_cell.angle_beta   90.00
_cell.angle_gamma   90.00
#
_symmetry.space_group_name_H-M   'P 1'
#
loop_
_entity.id
_entity.type
_entity.pdbx_description
1 polymer ?
#
loop_
_entity_poly.entity_id
_entity_poly.type
_entity_poly.pdbx_seq_one_letter_code
_entity_poly.pdbx_strand_id
1 'polypeptide(L)'
;GDMLVDHQNVLEGFFSKVNALIATHCEFDPLVKENQKRIVAEYGENIPTYFHPIIRSEEACYKSSSMAVELAKKFNTRLHILHISTAKELSLFTNKIPLKEKRITAEACIHHLWFSDEDYATKGNFIKWNPSVKTVYDRAKIFEAVLNDTIDVIATDHAPHTFEEKSQS
;
A
#
# COMPACT_ATOMS: atom_id res chain seq x y z
N GLY A 1 11.83 8.03 -3.11
CA GLY A 1 13.00 8.55 -3.81
C GLY A 1 12.61 9.35 -5.05
N ASP A 2 13.59 9.92 -5.72
CA ASP A 2 13.38 10.87 -6.84
C ASP A 2 12.84 10.26 -8.14
N MET A 3 12.49 8.97 -8.13
CA MET A 3 11.88 8.26 -9.27
C MET A 3 10.36 8.08 -9.14
N LEU A 4 9.71 8.80 -8.23
CA LEU A 4 8.27 8.76 -8.05
C LEU A 4 7.56 9.41 -9.25
N VAL A 5 6.67 8.66 -9.88
CA VAL A 5 5.78 9.14 -10.93
C VAL A 5 4.43 9.44 -10.26
N ASP A 6 4.28 10.67 -9.74
CA ASP A 6 3.10 11.11 -8.99
C ASP A 6 2.33 12.26 -9.67
N HIS A 7 2.88 12.81 -10.75
CA HIS A 7 2.20 13.85 -11.53
C HIS A 7 1.04 13.27 -12.34
N GLN A 8 -0.16 13.77 -12.11
CA GLN A 8 -1.40 13.29 -12.74
C GLN A 8 -1.29 13.19 -14.26
N ASN A 9 -0.72 14.20 -14.94
CA ASN A 9 -0.54 14.19 -16.40
C ASN A 9 0.38 13.07 -16.88
N VAL A 10 1.41 12.73 -16.10
CA VAL A 10 2.34 11.65 -16.43
C VAL A 10 1.66 10.30 -16.23
N LEU A 11 0.93 10.12 -15.14
CA LEU A 11 0.13 8.92 -14.88
C LEU A 11 -0.93 8.72 -15.97
N GLU A 12 -1.68 9.74 -16.35
CA GLU A 12 -2.64 9.68 -17.47
C GLU A 12 -1.94 9.27 -18.78
N GLY A 13 -0.75 9.80 -19.05
CA GLY A 13 0.06 9.41 -20.21
C GLY A 13 0.43 7.92 -20.21
N PHE A 14 0.85 7.38 -19.05
CA PHE A 14 1.14 5.96 -18.89
C PHE A 14 -0.11 5.11 -19.10
N PHE A 15 -1.17 5.38 -18.35
CA PHE A 15 -2.40 4.58 -18.40
C PHE A 15 -3.09 4.61 -19.77
N SER A 16 -2.97 5.71 -20.53
CA SER A 16 -3.57 5.83 -21.86
C SER A 16 -2.77 5.17 -22.98
N LYS A 17 -1.45 4.98 -22.82
CA LYS A 17 -0.57 4.54 -23.92
C LYS A 17 0.03 3.16 -23.72
N VAL A 18 0.13 2.67 -22.48
CA VAL A 18 0.77 1.39 -22.18
C VAL A 18 -0.19 0.24 -22.47
N ASN A 19 0.17 -0.61 -23.41
CA ASN A 19 -0.59 -1.84 -23.72
C ASN A 19 0.02 -3.05 -22.99
N ALA A 20 0.20 -2.92 -21.67
CA ALA A 20 0.70 -3.97 -20.80
C ALA A 20 0.01 -3.91 -19.46
N LEU A 21 0.26 -4.89 -18.58
CA LEU A 21 -0.13 -4.81 -17.19
C LEU A 21 0.71 -3.75 -16.48
N ILE A 22 0.07 -2.79 -15.85
CA ILE A 22 0.72 -1.82 -14.96
C ILE A 22 0.61 -2.36 -13.55
N ALA A 23 1.75 -2.59 -12.89
CA ALA A 23 1.83 -2.86 -11.46
C ALA A 23 2.30 -1.59 -10.74
N THR A 24 1.61 -1.20 -9.67
CA THR A 24 1.93 0.05 -8.97
C THR A 24 1.88 -0.08 -7.46
N HIS A 25 2.91 0.50 -6.83
CA HIS A 25 2.92 0.85 -5.42
C HIS A 25 2.03 2.06 -5.19
N CYS A 26 1.13 2.00 -4.22
CA CYS A 26 0.12 3.03 -3.98
C CYS A 26 0.22 3.64 -2.58
N GLU A 27 1.02 4.69 -2.46
CA GLU A 27 1.01 5.63 -1.33
C GLU A 27 1.10 7.06 -1.89
N PHE A 28 0.20 7.94 -1.47
CA PHE A 28 0.18 9.32 -1.93
C PHE A 28 1.24 10.15 -1.19
N ASP A 29 2.42 10.28 -1.79
CA ASP A 29 3.63 10.90 -1.22
C ASP A 29 3.40 12.30 -0.63
N PRO A 30 2.63 13.21 -1.24
CA PRO A 30 2.35 14.50 -0.62
C PRO A 30 1.71 14.40 0.77
N LEU A 31 0.76 13.47 0.96
CA LEU A 31 0.11 13.26 2.25
C LEU A 31 1.03 12.56 3.26
N VAL A 32 1.85 11.62 2.81
CA VAL A 32 2.88 11.00 3.65
C VAL A 32 3.86 12.06 4.19
N LYS A 33 4.34 12.95 3.31
CA LYS A 33 5.23 14.05 3.70
C LYS A 33 4.57 15.04 4.65
N GLU A 34 3.30 15.37 4.42
CA GLU A 34 2.53 16.25 5.31
C GLU A 34 2.38 15.64 6.70
N ASN A 35 1.97 14.37 6.78
CA ASN A 35 1.86 13.62 8.02
C ASN A 35 3.20 13.56 8.76
N GLN A 36 4.29 13.26 8.05
CA GLN A 36 5.63 13.23 8.63
C GLN A 36 6.03 14.57 9.23
N LYS A 37 5.83 15.68 8.49
CA LYS A 37 6.11 17.03 9.00
C LYS A 37 5.33 17.36 10.26
N ARG A 38 4.05 16.99 10.30
CA ARG A 38 3.19 17.19 11.46
C ARG A 38 3.71 16.43 12.68
N ILE A 39 4.04 15.13 12.52
CA ILE A 39 4.56 14.30 13.60
C ILE A 39 5.93 14.80 14.08
N VAL A 40 6.83 15.17 13.16
CA VAL A 40 8.13 15.76 13.54
C VAL A 40 7.96 17.07 14.32
N ALA A 41 7.04 17.93 13.91
CA ALA A 41 6.79 19.19 14.60
C ALA A 41 6.26 18.99 16.03
N GLU A 42 5.50 17.93 16.29
CA GLU A 42 4.90 17.62 17.58
C GLU A 42 5.83 16.80 18.50
N TYR A 43 6.55 15.81 17.94
CA TYR A 43 7.32 14.82 18.72
C TYR A 43 8.85 14.91 18.50
N GLY A 44 9.33 15.79 17.63
CA GLY A 44 10.75 15.91 17.27
C GLY A 44 11.18 14.88 16.22
N GLU A 45 12.48 14.87 15.90
CA GLU A 45 13.05 14.02 14.84
C GLU A 45 13.15 12.53 15.22
N ASN A 46 13.28 12.23 16.51
CA ASN A 46 13.34 10.85 17.01
C ASN A 46 11.94 10.25 17.17
N ILE A 47 11.29 9.98 16.03
CA ILE A 47 9.91 9.49 16.00
C ILE A 47 9.87 8.00 16.35
N PRO A 48 9.12 7.59 17.39
CA PRO A 48 8.89 6.18 17.68
C PRO A 48 8.22 5.44 16.49
N THR A 49 8.59 4.18 16.28
CA THR A 49 8.15 3.39 15.12
C THR A 49 6.62 3.22 15.04
N TYR A 50 5.91 3.28 16.17
CA TYR A 50 4.45 3.17 16.19
C TYR A 50 3.74 4.33 15.48
N PHE A 51 4.42 5.45 15.17
CA PHE A 51 3.89 6.51 14.30
C PHE A 51 3.95 6.16 12.81
N HIS A 52 4.66 5.10 12.43
CA HIS A 52 4.81 4.73 11.03
C HIS A 52 3.47 4.56 10.28
N PRO A 53 2.46 3.85 10.83
CA PRO A 53 1.14 3.75 10.21
C PRO A 53 0.34 5.05 10.22
N ILE A 54 0.66 6.01 11.07
CA ILE A 54 0.04 7.35 11.07
C ILE A 54 0.64 8.21 9.96
N ILE A 55 1.95 8.13 9.77
CA ILE A 55 2.67 8.83 8.68
C ILE A 55 2.24 8.26 7.33
N ARG A 56 2.32 6.93 7.15
CA ARG A 56 1.88 6.19 5.97
C ARG A 56 0.44 5.71 6.15
N SER A 57 -0.46 6.69 6.21
CA SER A 57 -1.84 6.50 6.65
C SER A 57 -2.72 5.72 5.65
N GLU A 58 -3.85 5.24 6.16
CA GLU A 58 -4.91 4.65 5.35
C GLU A 58 -5.33 5.58 4.20
N GLU A 59 -5.46 6.88 4.49
CA GLU A 59 -5.86 7.89 3.51
C GLU A 59 -4.83 8.04 2.39
N ALA A 60 -3.54 7.95 2.72
CA ALA A 60 -2.46 8.03 1.71
C ALA A 60 -2.51 6.81 0.78
N CYS A 61 -2.73 5.61 1.31
CA CYS A 61 -2.88 4.39 0.53
C CYS A 61 -4.15 4.47 -0.34
N TYR A 62 -5.31 4.72 0.26
CA TYR A 62 -6.58 4.76 -0.45
C TYR A 62 -6.62 5.82 -1.55
N LYS A 63 -6.08 7.02 -1.30
CA LYS A 63 -6.04 8.10 -2.28
C LYS A 63 -5.23 7.69 -3.52
N SER A 64 -4.07 7.09 -3.33
CA SER A 64 -3.23 6.64 -4.43
C SER A 64 -3.86 5.47 -5.19
N SER A 65 -4.35 4.45 -4.47
CA SER A 65 -5.00 3.27 -5.06
C SER A 65 -6.28 3.65 -5.83
N SER A 66 -7.12 4.54 -5.28
CA SER A 66 -8.34 5.00 -5.96
C SER A 66 -8.03 5.75 -7.26
N MET A 67 -7.03 6.65 -7.25
CA MET A 67 -6.58 7.35 -8.47
C MET A 67 -6.11 6.37 -9.54
N ALA A 68 -5.31 5.38 -9.18
CA ALA A 68 -4.81 4.36 -10.12
C ALA A 68 -5.97 3.53 -10.71
N VAL A 69 -6.92 3.11 -9.87
CA VAL A 69 -8.13 2.37 -10.29
C VAL A 69 -9.01 3.21 -11.21
N GLU A 70 -9.23 4.49 -10.92
CA GLU A 70 -9.97 5.41 -11.78
C GLU A 70 -9.33 5.57 -13.16
N LEU A 71 -8.00 5.75 -13.20
CA LEU A 71 -7.26 5.82 -14.46
C LEU A 71 -7.35 4.52 -15.25
N ALA A 72 -7.20 3.37 -14.59
CA ALA A 72 -7.34 2.06 -15.23
C ALA A 72 -8.74 1.87 -15.84
N LYS A 73 -9.79 2.29 -15.15
CA LYS A 73 -11.17 2.25 -15.66
C LYS A 73 -11.37 3.23 -16.83
N LYS A 74 -10.86 4.45 -16.72
CA LYS A 74 -10.95 5.50 -17.75
C LYS A 74 -10.33 5.06 -19.08
N PHE A 75 -9.16 4.42 -19.02
CA PHE A 75 -8.39 4.02 -20.21
C PHE A 75 -8.49 2.54 -20.55
N ASN A 76 -9.29 1.78 -19.80
CA ASN A 76 -9.42 0.33 -19.94
C ASN A 76 -8.07 -0.41 -19.83
N THR A 77 -7.17 0.07 -18.99
CA THR A 77 -5.82 -0.45 -18.79
C THR A 77 -5.83 -1.61 -17.80
N ARG A 78 -4.95 -2.59 -18.00
CA ARG A 78 -4.74 -3.66 -17.02
C ARG A 78 -3.90 -3.13 -15.87
N LEU A 79 -4.42 -3.28 -14.63
CA LEU A 79 -3.79 -2.76 -13.42
C LEU A 79 -3.65 -3.85 -12.37
N HIS A 80 -2.52 -3.86 -11.69
CA HIS A 80 -2.28 -4.63 -10.49
C HIS A 80 -1.82 -3.70 -9.36
N ILE A 81 -2.59 -3.63 -8.27
CA ILE A 81 -2.19 -2.86 -7.09
C ILE A 81 -1.38 -3.77 -6.17
N LEU A 82 -0.14 -3.37 -5.91
CA LEU A 82 0.78 -4.09 -5.05
C LEU A 82 0.39 -3.92 -3.57
N HIS A 83 0.69 -4.91 -2.73
CA HIS A 83 0.70 -4.91 -1.27
C HIS A 83 -0.40 -4.06 -0.59
N ILE A 84 -1.67 -4.42 -0.78
CA ILE A 84 -2.82 -3.80 -0.09
C ILE A 84 -2.61 -3.90 1.42
N SER A 85 -2.75 -2.77 2.11
CA SER A 85 -2.48 -2.66 3.55
C SER A 85 -3.65 -2.13 4.37
N THR A 86 -4.77 -1.74 3.74
CA THR A 86 -5.94 -1.16 4.43
C THR A 86 -7.26 -1.84 4.03
N ALA A 87 -8.19 -1.91 4.98
CA ALA A 87 -9.55 -2.39 4.72
C ALA A 87 -10.31 -1.48 3.74
N LYS A 88 -10.03 -0.18 3.78
CA LYS A 88 -10.68 0.82 2.93
C LYS A 88 -10.40 0.60 1.44
N GLU A 89 -9.19 0.21 1.09
CA GLU A 89 -8.81 -0.09 -0.29
C GLU A 89 -9.58 -1.27 -0.89
N LEU A 90 -10.08 -2.20 -0.07
CA LEU A 90 -10.82 -3.39 -0.54
C LEU A 90 -12.07 -3.03 -1.33
N SER A 91 -12.68 -1.88 -1.07
CA SER A 91 -13.83 -1.37 -1.82
C SER A 91 -13.54 -1.08 -3.31
N LEU A 92 -12.27 -1.01 -3.70
CA LEU A 92 -11.84 -0.77 -5.07
C LEU A 92 -11.83 -2.05 -5.92
N PHE A 93 -11.91 -3.22 -5.29
CA PHE A 93 -11.76 -4.53 -5.93
C PHE A 93 -13.05 -5.35 -5.89
N THR A 94 -13.12 -6.42 -6.64
CA THR A 94 -14.34 -7.24 -6.74
C THR A 94 -14.02 -8.74 -6.81
N ASN A 95 -14.87 -9.54 -6.20
CA ASN A 95 -14.91 -11.01 -6.33
C ASN A 95 -16.09 -11.49 -7.17
N LYS A 96 -16.83 -10.57 -7.84
CA LYS A 96 -18.04 -10.90 -8.59
C LYS A 96 -17.78 -11.47 -10.00
N ILE A 97 -16.54 -11.41 -10.45
CA ILE A 97 -16.09 -11.93 -11.75
C ILE A 97 -14.86 -12.81 -11.54
N PRO A 98 -14.66 -13.85 -12.35
CA PRO A 98 -13.49 -14.72 -12.22
C PRO A 98 -12.19 -13.98 -12.54
N LEU A 99 -11.09 -14.39 -11.92
CA LEU A 99 -9.77 -13.75 -12.04
C LEU A 99 -9.36 -13.51 -13.51
N LYS A 100 -9.59 -14.48 -14.39
CA LYS A 100 -9.25 -14.37 -15.83
C LYS A 100 -9.94 -13.22 -16.57
N GLU A 101 -11.03 -12.70 -16.00
CA GLU A 101 -11.82 -11.58 -16.56
C GLU A 101 -11.51 -10.25 -15.88
N LYS A 102 -10.84 -10.28 -14.72
CA LYS A 102 -10.45 -9.06 -14.01
C LYS A 102 -9.39 -8.28 -14.78
N ARG A 103 -9.63 -7.03 -15.03
CA ARG A 103 -8.63 -6.08 -15.55
C ARG A 103 -7.89 -5.35 -14.45
N ILE A 104 -8.47 -5.30 -13.25
CA ILE A 104 -7.90 -4.70 -12.05
C ILE A 104 -7.79 -5.81 -11.02
N THR A 105 -6.58 -6.07 -10.57
CA THR A 105 -6.23 -7.08 -9.57
C THR A 105 -5.46 -6.46 -8.42
N ALA A 106 -5.40 -7.15 -7.29
CA ALA A 106 -4.68 -6.70 -6.11
C ALA A 106 -3.95 -7.86 -5.43
N GLU A 107 -2.88 -7.51 -4.72
CA GLU A 107 -2.17 -8.47 -3.88
C GLU A 107 -2.15 -8.06 -2.40
N ALA A 108 -2.02 -9.05 -1.53
CA ALA A 108 -1.68 -8.87 -0.13
C ALA A 108 -0.32 -9.50 0.16
N CYS A 109 0.54 -8.78 0.88
CA CYS A 109 1.80 -9.36 1.33
C CYS A 109 1.63 -10.09 2.65
N ILE A 110 2.41 -11.15 2.84
CA ILE A 110 2.32 -12.02 4.02
C ILE A 110 2.46 -11.25 5.34
N HIS A 111 3.27 -10.19 5.38
CA HIS A 111 3.44 -9.37 6.57
C HIS A 111 2.20 -8.53 6.91
N HIS A 112 1.39 -8.10 5.92
CA HIS A 112 0.11 -7.44 6.16
C HIS A 112 -1.01 -8.41 6.59
N LEU A 113 -0.83 -9.72 6.34
CA LEU A 113 -1.73 -10.77 6.82
C LEU A 113 -1.38 -11.23 8.24
N TRP A 114 -0.16 -10.97 8.71
CA TRP A 114 0.35 -11.48 9.98
C TRP A 114 0.46 -10.41 11.06
N PHE A 115 1.07 -9.27 10.77
CA PHE A 115 1.32 -8.19 11.72
C PHE A 115 0.22 -7.12 11.72
N SER A 116 0.14 -6.38 12.82
CA SER A 116 -0.68 -5.18 12.98
C SER A 116 0.13 -4.07 13.67
N ASP A 117 -0.49 -2.90 13.84
CA ASP A 117 0.13 -1.76 14.54
C ASP A 117 0.45 -2.05 16.01
N GLU A 118 -0.25 -3.00 16.64
CA GLU A 118 0.05 -3.45 18.02
C GLU A 118 1.44 -4.08 18.15
N ASP A 119 1.95 -4.70 17.07
CA ASP A 119 3.24 -5.39 17.05
C ASP A 119 4.44 -4.41 17.07
N TYR A 120 4.25 -3.13 16.75
CA TYR A 120 5.34 -2.14 16.82
C TYR A 120 5.94 -2.03 18.22
N ALA A 121 5.14 -2.24 19.27
CA ALA A 121 5.61 -2.19 20.65
C ALA A 121 6.72 -3.23 20.97
N THR A 122 6.70 -4.37 20.30
CA THR A 122 7.66 -5.48 20.51
C THR A 122 8.65 -5.68 19.39
N LYS A 123 8.28 -5.31 18.16
CA LYS A 123 9.08 -5.56 16.95
C LYS A 123 9.80 -4.31 16.44
N GLY A 124 9.29 -3.11 16.77
CA GLY A 124 9.91 -1.85 16.37
C GLY A 124 10.21 -1.79 14.87
N ASN A 125 11.43 -1.40 14.52
CA ASN A 125 11.88 -1.22 13.15
C ASN A 125 11.88 -2.50 12.30
N PHE A 126 11.87 -3.69 12.91
CA PHE A 126 11.85 -4.95 12.16
C PHE A 126 10.59 -5.16 11.36
N ILE A 127 9.49 -4.50 11.74
CA ILE A 127 8.23 -4.53 10.99
C ILE A 127 7.89 -3.19 10.29
N LYS A 128 8.90 -2.35 10.08
CA LYS A 128 8.76 -1.08 9.36
C LYS A 128 8.86 -1.32 7.86
N TRP A 129 7.71 -1.46 7.19
CA TRP A 129 7.56 -1.63 5.74
C TRP A 129 6.82 -0.46 5.11
N ASN A 130 6.86 -0.38 3.79
CA ASN A 130 6.16 0.60 2.97
C ASN A 130 5.34 -0.11 1.89
N PRO A 131 4.00 -0.12 2.02
CA PRO A 131 3.18 0.52 3.03
C PRO A 131 3.34 -0.12 4.42
N SER A 132 3.05 0.66 5.46
CA SER A 132 3.10 0.19 6.84
C SER A 132 2.05 -0.87 7.12
N VAL A 133 2.30 -1.77 8.08
CA VAL A 133 1.21 -2.55 8.68
C VAL A 133 0.25 -1.61 9.41
N LYS A 134 -1.04 -1.90 9.34
CA LYS A 134 -2.11 -1.08 9.88
C LYS A 134 -2.78 -1.78 11.07
N THR A 135 -4.02 -1.45 11.35
CA THR A 135 -4.75 -1.93 12.49
C THR A 135 -5.04 -3.44 12.44
N VAL A 136 -5.36 -4.01 13.60
CA VAL A 136 -5.89 -5.40 13.68
C VAL A 136 -7.13 -5.58 12.79
N TYR A 137 -7.96 -4.53 12.67
CA TYR A 137 -9.13 -4.54 11.79
C TYR A 137 -8.72 -4.65 10.31
N ASP A 138 -7.75 -3.85 9.86
CA ASP A 138 -7.23 -3.89 8.49
C ASP A 138 -6.69 -5.29 8.16
N ARG A 139 -5.84 -5.84 9.03
CA ARG A 139 -5.30 -7.18 8.89
C ARG A 139 -6.40 -8.23 8.74
N ALA A 140 -7.41 -8.21 9.60
CA ALA A 140 -8.51 -9.16 9.55
C ALA A 140 -9.32 -9.04 8.25
N LYS A 141 -9.58 -7.82 7.77
CA LYS A 141 -10.32 -7.57 6.53
C LYS A 141 -9.52 -7.95 5.29
N ILE A 142 -8.22 -7.71 5.27
CA ILE A 142 -7.34 -8.16 4.17
C ILE A 142 -7.31 -9.68 4.11
N PHE A 143 -7.20 -10.36 5.25
CA PHE A 143 -7.24 -11.82 5.31
C PHE A 143 -8.57 -12.37 4.79
N GLU A 144 -9.70 -11.79 5.20
CA GLU A 144 -11.05 -12.13 4.69
C GLU A 144 -11.13 -11.94 3.16
N ALA A 145 -10.54 -10.85 2.65
CA ALA A 145 -10.53 -10.53 1.23
C ALA A 145 -9.69 -11.49 0.38
N VAL A 146 -8.64 -12.08 0.94
CA VAL A 146 -7.89 -13.17 0.31
C VAL A 146 -8.75 -14.44 0.24
N LEU A 147 -9.47 -14.77 1.32
CA LEU A 147 -10.29 -15.98 1.37
C LEU A 147 -11.53 -15.94 0.46
N ASN A 148 -12.02 -14.75 0.15
CA ASN A 148 -13.21 -14.55 -0.67
C ASN A 148 -12.92 -14.08 -2.10
N ASP A 149 -11.67 -14.17 -2.56
CA ASP A 149 -11.21 -13.79 -3.91
C ASP A 149 -11.38 -12.29 -4.26
N THR A 150 -11.52 -11.40 -3.28
CA THR A 150 -11.45 -9.94 -3.50
C THR A 150 -10.01 -9.51 -3.78
N ILE A 151 -9.05 -10.08 -3.05
CA ILE A 151 -7.61 -10.01 -3.33
C ILE A 151 -7.20 -11.28 -4.10
N ASP A 152 -6.41 -11.11 -5.15
CA ASP A 152 -6.15 -12.12 -6.16
C ASP A 152 -4.82 -12.85 -5.97
N VAL A 153 -3.85 -12.22 -5.28
CA VAL A 153 -2.46 -12.70 -5.17
C VAL A 153 -1.97 -12.55 -3.74
N ILE A 154 -1.22 -13.55 -3.27
CA ILE A 154 -0.40 -13.45 -2.06
C ILE A 154 1.05 -13.27 -2.50
N ALA A 155 1.71 -12.23 -2.00
CA ALA A 155 3.07 -11.88 -2.33
C ALA A 155 3.95 -11.74 -1.09
N THR A 156 5.23 -11.56 -1.27
CA THR A 156 6.20 -11.35 -0.19
C THR A 156 6.75 -9.94 -0.13
N ASP A 157 6.81 -9.26 -1.27
CA ASP A 157 7.52 -7.98 -1.44
C ASP A 157 8.93 -8.03 -0.81
N HIS A 158 9.65 -9.14 -1.10
CA HIS A 158 10.92 -9.46 -0.44
C HIS A 158 12.02 -8.47 -0.85
N ALA A 159 12.31 -7.52 0.02
CA ALA A 159 13.43 -6.59 -0.08
C ALA A 159 14.32 -6.77 1.16
N PRO A 160 15.32 -7.66 1.09
CA PRO A 160 16.11 -8.04 2.27
C PRO A 160 16.98 -6.88 2.74
N HIS A 161 17.00 -6.68 4.06
CA HIS A 161 17.90 -5.80 4.79
C HIS A 161 18.65 -6.61 5.85
N THR A 162 19.87 -6.20 6.14
CA THR A 162 20.62 -6.82 7.23
C THR A 162 20.00 -6.46 8.58
N PHE A 163 20.35 -7.24 9.60
CA PHE A 163 19.91 -6.96 10.97
C PHE A 163 20.40 -5.58 11.44
N GLU A 164 21.63 -5.21 11.10
CA GLU A 164 22.26 -3.93 11.43
C GLU A 164 21.47 -2.77 10.81
N GLU A 165 21.14 -2.86 9.51
CA GLU A 165 20.34 -1.82 8.83
C GLU A 165 18.97 -1.64 9.49
N LYS A 166 18.27 -2.73 9.78
CA LYS A 166 16.95 -2.68 10.43
C LYS A 166 17.02 -2.17 11.87
N SER A 167 18.15 -2.37 12.57
CA SER A 167 18.33 -1.88 13.93
C SER A 167 18.51 -0.35 14.00
N GLN A 168 18.90 0.30 12.90
CA GLN A 168 19.23 1.73 12.83
C GLN A 168 18.14 2.56 12.15
N SER A 169 17.14 1.95 11.55
CA SER A 169 16.13 2.66 10.70
C SER A 169 14.96 3.22 11.48
#